data_e01c44acdd9767fb8927c0064469d551
#
_entry.id   e01c44acdd9767fb8927c0064469d551
#
_cell.length_a   1.000
_cell.length_b   1.000
_cell.length_c   1.000
_cell.angle_alpha   90.00
_cell.angle_beta   90.00
_cell.angle_gamma   90.00
#
_symmetry.space_group_name_H-M   'P 1'
#
loop_
_entity.id
_entity.type
_entity.pdbx_description
1 polymer ?
#
loop_
_entity_poly.entity_id
_entity_poly.type
_entity_poly.pdbx_seq_one_letter_code
_entity_poly.pdbx_strand_id
1 'polypeptide(L)'
;MKLLVVNWQDLANPHSGGAEVHLHEIFGRLARRGHHVTLLCSGFPGASPSAEADGMRIHRTGGRHTFTLAAAPYYRRNLASERWDVVVEDLNKVPLFTPYWVRRPLVLLVHHLFGTTAFREASAPFAAATWLLERPIPLAYRGLPTEAVSESTRDDLVARGLRRQDVRVIHNGVDVEFFRPDPSISRTPEPTFLSVGRLRKYKRIDHAIEAVARLKARNRHVRLLIAGKGDDEPRLRATVERLGVGVRVRFEGFVTEEG
;
A
#
# COMPACT_ATOMS: atom_id res chain seq x y z
N MET A 1 8.46 -5.89 -23.77
CA MET A 1 9.17 -4.76 -23.15
C MET A 1 9.95 -5.23 -21.94
N LYS A 2 11.06 -4.55 -21.60
CA LYS A 2 11.78 -4.75 -20.35
C LYS A 2 11.43 -3.63 -19.37
N LEU A 3 10.84 -4.00 -18.25
CA LEU A 3 10.34 -3.11 -17.22
C LEU A 3 11.15 -3.29 -15.93
N LEU A 4 11.60 -2.19 -15.34
CA LEU A 4 12.14 -2.18 -13.99
C LEU A 4 11.17 -1.43 -13.08
N VAL A 5 10.69 -2.10 -12.05
CA VAL A 5 9.88 -1.49 -10.99
C VAL A 5 10.77 -1.29 -9.77
N VAL A 6 10.74 -0.12 -9.18
CA VAL A 6 11.46 0.19 -7.95
C VAL A 6 10.43 0.50 -6.88
N ASN A 7 10.30 -0.38 -5.90
CA ASN A 7 9.37 -0.27 -4.79
C ASN A 7 10.05 -0.59 -3.46
N TRP A 8 9.47 -0.10 -2.37
CA TRP A 8 10.02 -0.35 -1.04
C TRP A 8 10.04 -1.81 -0.63
N GLN A 9 9.04 -2.59 -1.03
CA GLN A 9 8.86 -3.97 -0.59
C GLN A 9 8.31 -4.83 -1.71
N ASP A 10 8.47 -6.12 -1.60
CA ASP A 10 7.71 -7.10 -2.37
C ASP A 10 6.59 -7.72 -1.50
N LEU A 11 5.77 -8.55 -2.11
CA LEU A 11 4.63 -9.19 -1.43
C LEU A 11 5.07 -10.18 -0.34
N ALA A 12 6.26 -10.78 -0.45
CA ALA A 12 6.79 -11.71 0.54
C ALA A 12 7.26 -11.02 1.83
N ASN A 13 7.40 -9.69 1.82
CA ASN A 13 7.82 -8.95 3.00
C ASN A 13 6.72 -8.99 4.08
N PRO A 14 7.02 -9.35 5.35
CA PRO A 14 6.04 -9.40 6.44
C PRO A 14 5.29 -8.07 6.70
N HIS A 15 5.82 -6.96 6.18
CA HIS A 15 5.20 -5.63 6.28
C HIS A 15 4.52 -5.19 4.99
N SER A 16 4.35 -6.10 4.01
CA SER A 16 3.62 -5.82 2.78
C SER A 16 2.17 -5.41 3.05
N GLY A 17 1.57 -4.73 2.10
CA GLY A 17 0.20 -4.25 2.19
C GLY A 17 -0.44 -4.07 0.83
N GLY A 18 -1.48 -3.24 0.76
CA GLY A 18 -2.24 -3.04 -0.48
C GLY A 18 -1.43 -2.50 -1.66
N ALA A 19 -0.37 -1.73 -1.41
CA ALA A 19 0.50 -1.25 -2.48
C ALA A 19 1.28 -2.39 -3.14
N GLU A 20 1.81 -3.31 -2.34
CA GLU A 20 2.53 -4.48 -2.83
C GLU A 20 1.60 -5.47 -3.55
N VAL A 21 0.36 -5.65 -3.06
CA VAL A 21 -0.68 -6.41 -3.78
C VAL A 21 -0.96 -5.76 -5.14
N HIS A 22 -1.20 -4.46 -5.19
CA HIS A 22 -1.43 -3.71 -6.42
C HIS A 22 -0.27 -3.84 -7.41
N LEU A 23 0.98 -3.73 -6.92
CA LEU A 23 2.18 -3.92 -7.73
C LEU A 23 2.19 -5.32 -8.36
N HIS A 24 2.01 -6.37 -7.56
CA HIS A 24 2.05 -7.74 -8.04
C HIS A 24 0.90 -8.04 -9.00
N GLU A 25 -0.29 -7.51 -8.77
CA GLU A 25 -1.43 -7.64 -9.69
C GLU A 25 -1.15 -6.99 -11.05
N ILE A 26 -0.60 -5.81 -11.11
CA ILE A 26 -0.29 -5.14 -12.38
C ILE A 26 0.91 -5.78 -13.06
N PHE A 27 2.05 -5.80 -12.38
CA PHE A 27 3.30 -6.17 -13.02
C PHE A 27 3.44 -7.68 -13.22
N GLY A 28 2.83 -8.49 -12.37
CA GLY A 28 2.69 -9.93 -12.59
C GLY A 28 1.80 -10.23 -13.81
N ARG A 29 0.70 -9.49 -14.02
CA ARG A 29 -0.12 -9.64 -15.24
C ARG A 29 0.65 -9.21 -16.48
N LEU A 30 1.48 -8.17 -16.42
CA LEU A 30 2.36 -7.78 -17.51
C LEU A 30 3.40 -8.87 -17.81
N ALA A 31 3.99 -9.47 -16.78
CA ALA A 31 4.91 -10.59 -16.94
C ALA A 31 4.24 -11.79 -17.64
N ARG A 32 3.03 -12.17 -17.22
CA ARG A 32 2.23 -13.22 -17.88
C ARG A 32 1.86 -12.89 -19.34
N ARG A 33 1.83 -11.62 -19.72
CA ARG A 33 1.64 -11.17 -21.11
C ARG A 33 2.93 -11.12 -21.93
N GLY A 34 4.04 -11.66 -21.42
CA GLY A 34 5.32 -11.76 -22.11
C GLY A 34 6.23 -10.55 -21.97
N HIS A 35 5.98 -9.65 -21.03
CA HIS A 35 6.92 -8.59 -20.68
C HIS A 35 7.96 -9.11 -19.68
N HIS A 36 9.21 -8.67 -19.81
CA HIS A 36 10.26 -8.97 -18.83
C HIS A 36 10.20 -7.94 -17.71
N VAL A 37 9.70 -8.34 -16.56
CA VAL A 37 9.56 -7.46 -15.39
C VAL A 37 10.61 -7.81 -14.35
N THR A 38 11.30 -6.80 -13.85
CA THR A 38 12.22 -6.91 -12.72
C THR A 38 11.78 -5.95 -11.64
N LEU A 39 11.72 -6.43 -10.40
CA LEU A 39 11.43 -5.62 -9.22
C LEU A 39 12.72 -5.43 -8.41
N LEU A 40 13.05 -4.18 -8.10
CA LEU A 40 14.09 -3.82 -7.13
C LEU A 40 13.41 -3.32 -5.85
N CYS A 41 13.66 -4.00 -4.72
CA CYS A 41 13.04 -3.66 -3.45
C CYS A 41 13.98 -3.85 -2.25
N SER A 42 13.50 -3.52 -1.05
CA SER A 42 14.25 -3.74 0.19
C SER A 42 14.25 -5.20 0.58
N GLY A 43 15.36 -5.63 1.19
CA GLY A 43 15.44 -6.91 1.89
C GLY A 43 14.72 -6.88 3.25
N PHE A 44 14.50 -8.07 3.81
CA PHE A 44 13.99 -8.28 5.16
C PHE A 44 14.67 -9.50 5.80
N PRO A 45 14.64 -9.67 7.12
CA PRO A 45 15.30 -10.79 7.78
C PRO A 45 14.86 -12.14 7.21
N GLY A 46 15.81 -12.98 6.84
CA GLY A 46 15.57 -14.30 6.25
C GLY A 46 15.28 -14.29 4.74
N ALA A 47 15.17 -13.12 4.09
CA ALA A 47 14.92 -13.04 2.66
C ALA A 47 16.16 -13.33 1.83
N SER A 48 16.02 -14.12 0.76
CA SER A 48 17.06 -14.26 -0.26
C SER A 48 17.28 -12.91 -0.98
N PRO A 49 18.52 -12.57 -1.37
CA PRO A 49 18.82 -11.38 -2.16
C PRO A 49 18.10 -11.34 -3.52
N SER A 50 17.72 -12.49 -4.05
CA SER A 50 16.97 -12.62 -5.29
C SER A 50 15.87 -13.65 -5.15
N ALA A 51 14.78 -13.48 -5.89
CA ALA A 51 13.66 -14.40 -5.97
C ALA A 51 12.94 -14.25 -7.30
N GLU A 52 12.01 -15.16 -7.57
CA GLU A 52 11.01 -15.03 -8.62
C GLU A 52 9.62 -15.17 -8.02
N ALA A 53 8.71 -14.27 -8.39
CA ALA A 53 7.31 -14.35 -8.01
C ALA A 53 6.45 -13.71 -9.11
N ASP A 54 5.30 -14.30 -9.41
CA ASP A 54 4.33 -13.83 -10.42
C ASP A 54 4.94 -13.57 -11.81
N GLY A 55 6.00 -14.32 -12.16
CA GLY A 55 6.76 -14.15 -13.41
C GLY A 55 7.71 -12.97 -13.42
N MET A 56 7.91 -12.30 -12.29
CA MET A 56 8.84 -11.20 -12.13
C MET A 56 10.15 -11.68 -11.47
N ARG A 57 11.29 -11.15 -11.93
CA ARG A 57 12.56 -11.27 -11.18
C ARG A 57 12.60 -10.23 -10.06
N ILE A 58 12.92 -10.65 -8.86
CA ILE A 58 12.98 -9.78 -7.68
C ILE A 58 14.43 -9.67 -7.22
N HIS A 59 14.91 -8.45 -7.06
CA HIS A 59 16.20 -8.11 -6.47
C HIS A 59 15.97 -7.37 -5.16
N ARG A 60 16.57 -7.85 -4.07
CA ARG A 60 16.46 -7.25 -2.75
C ARG A 60 17.79 -6.67 -2.31
N THR A 61 17.77 -5.41 -1.84
CA THR A 61 18.97 -4.75 -1.35
C THR A 61 18.66 -3.84 -0.17
N GLY A 62 19.64 -3.66 0.72
CA GLY A 62 19.42 -2.92 1.95
C GLY A 62 18.33 -3.55 2.83
N GLY A 63 17.70 -2.75 3.65
CA GLY A 63 16.61 -3.15 4.54
C GLY A 63 15.60 -2.02 4.69
N ARG A 64 14.62 -2.21 5.57
CA ARG A 64 13.50 -1.29 5.79
C ARG A 64 13.89 0.20 5.91
N HIS A 65 15.03 0.51 6.50
CA HIS A 65 15.45 1.88 6.76
C HIS A 65 16.66 2.32 5.91
N THR A 66 17.27 1.41 5.16
CA THR A 66 18.48 1.68 4.39
C THR A 66 18.29 1.55 2.88
N PHE A 67 17.10 1.13 2.43
CA PHE A 67 16.81 0.92 1.01
C PHE A 67 17.00 2.19 0.18
N THR A 68 16.60 3.36 0.69
CA THR A 68 16.79 4.66 0.01
C THR A 68 18.25 4.91 -0.35
N LEU A 69 19.18 4.48 0.53
CA LEU A 69 20.62 4.63 0.30
C LEU A 69 21.20 3.49 -0.54
N ALA A 70 20.60 2.30 -0.48
CA ALA A 70 21.10 1.09 -1.14
C ALA A 70 20.61 0.96 -2.60
N ALA A 71 19.44 1.49 -2.96
CA ALA A 71 18.81 1.28 -4.26
C ALA A 71 19.66 1.82 -5.41
N ALA A 72 20.12 3.06 -5.35
CA ALA A 72 20.89 3.68 -6.42
C ALA A 72 22.27 3.01 -6.65
N PRO A 73 23.08 2.71 -5.63
CA PRO A 73 24.31 1.92 -5.80
C PRO A 73 24.05 0.54 -6.36
N TYR A 74 23.01 -0.15 -5.90
CA TYR A 74 22.66 -1.49 -6.39
C TYR A 74 22.28 -1.44 -7.87
N TYR A 75 21.41 -0.52 -8.25
CA TYR A 75 21.02 -0.30 -9.65
C TYR A 75 22.23 -0.09 -10.54
N ARG A 76 23.14 0.82 -10.16
CA ARG A 76 24.34 1.13 -10.94
C ARG A 76 25.24 -0.08 -11.16
N ARG A 77 25.39 -0.95 -10.16
CA ARG A 77 26.27 -2.12 -10.22
C ARG A 77 25.66 -3.30 -10.96
N ASN A 78 24.33 -3.52 -10.81
CA ASN A 78 23.71 -4.78 -11.19
C ASN A 78 22.66 -4.65 -12.31
N LEU A 79 22.05 -3.47 -12.48
CA LEU A 79 20.88 -3.32 -13.34
C LEU A 79 21.05 -2.24 -14.42
N ALA A 80 21.99 -1.32 -14.28
CA ALA A 80 22.18 -0.20 -15.20
C ALA A 80 22.65 -0.61 -16.60
N SER A 81 23.35 -1.74 -16.73
CA SER A 81 23.80 -2.29 -18.00
C SER A 81 22.64 -2.87 -18.84
N GLU A 82 21.53 -3.21 -18.23
CA GLU A 82 20.36 -3.68 -18.95
C GLU A 82 19.65 -2.50 -19.68
N ARG A 83 19.10 -2.82 -20.86
CA ARG A 83 18.26 -1.88 -21.59
C ARG A 83 16.83 -1.95 -21.08
N TRP A 84 16.47 -1.04 -20.18
CA TRP A 84 15.10 -0.88 -19.70
C TRP A 84 14.32 -0.01 -20.68
N ASP A 85 13.16 -0.48 -21.13
CA ASP A 85 12.24 0.30 -21.95
C ASP A 85 11.55 1.37 -21.09
N VAL A 86 11.23 1.02 -19.85
CA VAL A 86 10.64 1.92 -18.85
C VAL A 86 11.09 1.51 -17.44
N VAL A 87 11.31 2.50 -16.58
CA VAL A 87 11.51 2.32 -15.15
C VAL A 87 10.34 2.97 -14.43
N VAL A 88 9.70 2.24 -13.52
CA VAL A 88 8.59 2.74 -12.71
C VAL A 88 9.07 2.89 -11.27
N GLU A 89 9.01 4.09 -10.72
CA GLU A 89 9.11 4.28 -9.28
C GLU A 89 7.72 4.19 -8.68
N ASP A 90 7.47 3.14 -7.89
CA ASP A 90 6.22 2.95 -7.16
C ASP A 90 6.36 3.55 -5.76
N LEU A 91 5.85 4.76 -5.62
CA LEU A 91 5.95 5.57 -4.40
C LEU A 91 4.83 5.24 -3.43
N ASN A 92 5.14 4.41 -2.45
CA ASN A 92 4.21 4.03 -1.38
C ASN A 92 4.69 4.36 0.04
N LYS A 93 5.89 4.93 0.18
CA LYS A 93 6.47 5.38 1.46
C LYS A 93 7.16 6.73 1.28
N VAL A 94 8.48 6.74 1.17
CA VAL A 94 9.25 7.96 0.86
C VAL A 94 9.84 7.85 -0.55
N PRO A 95 10.04 8.98 -1.24
CA PRO A 95 10.59 8.97 -2.59
C PRO A 95 12.01 8.41 -2.62
N LEU A 96 12.31 7.66 -3.68
CA LEU A 96 13.64 7.10 -3.94
C LEU A 96 14.46 7.99 -4.86
N PHE A 97 13.83 9.03 -5.40
CA PHE A 97 14.45 10.01 -6.28
C PHE A 97 15.13 9.39 -7.50
N THR A 98 14.46 8.43 -8.14
CA THR A 98 14.96 7.73 -9.33
C THR A 98 15.39 8.69 -10.46
N PRO A 99 14.80 9.87 -10.68
CA PRO A 99 15.27 10.81 -11.71
C PRO A 99 16.74 11.23 -11.59
N TYR A 100 17.32 11.15 -10.40
CA TYR A 100 18.71 11.55 -10.19
C TYR A 100 19.73 10.43 -10.46
N TRP A 101 19.28 9.17 -10.58
CA TRP A 101 20.19 8.05 -10.77
C TRP A 101 19.80 7.06 -11.87
N VAL A 102 18.60 7.20 -12.47
CA VAL A 102 18.16 6.44 -13.65
C VAL A 102 18.23 7.31 -14.89
N ARG A 103 18.82 6.79 -15.98
CA ARG A 103 18.94 7.44 -17.29
C ARG A 103 18.08 6.69 -18.34
N ARG A 104 16.84 6.38 -17.99
CA ARG A 104 15.86 5.66 -18.83
C ARG A 104 14.51 6.37 -18.74
N PRO A 105 13.57 6.10 -19.67
CA PRO A 105 12.20 6.60 -19.51
C PRO A 105 11.65 6.23 -18.14
N LEU A 106 11.10 7.22 -17.44
CA LEU A 106 10.60 7.07 -16.05
C LEU A 106 9.11 7.34 -16.00
N VAL A 107 8.43 6.57 -15.16
CA VAL A 107 7.05 6.79 -14.72
C VAL A 107 7.04 6.80 -13.19
N LEU A 108 6.32 7.73 -12.61
CA LEU A 108 6.05 7.75 -11.17
C LEU A 108 4.65 7.22 -10.91
N LEU A 109 4.51 6.18 -10.08
CA LEU A 109 3.23 5.68 -9.58
C LEU A 109 3.11 6.10 -8.11
N VAL A 110 1.99 6.72 -7.73
CA VAL A 110 1.81 7.26 -6.37
C VAL A 110 0.53 6.72 -5.74
N HIS A 111 0.68 5.99 -4.64
CA HIS A 111 -0.46 5.51 -3.86
C HIS A 111 -1.03 6.59 -2.94
N HIS A 112 -0.19 7.18 -2.13
CA HIS A 112 -0.53 8.30 -1.24
C HIS A 112 0.74 8.99 -0.75
N LEU A 113 0.57 10.20 -0.28
CA LEU A 113 1.62 10.93 0.42
C LEU A 113 1.22 11.11 1.88
N PHE A 114 2.19 11.01 2.77
CA PHE A 114 1.91 11.12 4.20
C PHE A 114 1.68 12.56 4.63
N GLY A 115 2.46 13.51 4.13
CA GLY A 115 2.38 14.88 4.55
C GLY A 115 2.43 15.02 6.07
N THR A 116 1.52 15.83 6.61
CA THR A 116 1.41 16.01 8.08
C THR A 116 0.81 14.81 8.81
N THR A 117 0.17 13.87 8.10
CA THR A 117 -0.40 12.66 8.74
C THR A 117 0.70 11.72 9.25
N ALA A 118 1.94 11.83 8.72
CA ALA A 118 3.10 11.11 9.22
C ALA A 118 3.28 11.28 10.74
N PHE A 119 2.98 12.48 11.27
CA PHE A 119 3.11 12.78 12.71
C PHE A 119 2.06 12.08 13.59
N ARG A 120 1.03 11.49 13.00
CA ARG A 120 0.03 10.67 13.72
C ARG A 120 0.36 9.18 13.71
N GLU A 121 1.23 8.75 12.78
CA GLU A 121 1.51 7.34 12.50
C GLU A 121 2.91 6.91 12.92
N ALA A 122 3.84 7.85 13.06
CA ALA A 122 5.24 7.57 13.39
C ALA A 122 5.75 8.49 14.51
N SER A 123 6.88 8.11 15.12
CA SER A 123 7.56 8.99 16.06
C SER A 123 8.02 10.28 15.38
N ALA A 124 8.10 11.37 16.14
CA ALA A 124 8.36 12.71 15.61
C ALA A 124 9.61 12.79 14.68
N PRO A 125 10.76 12.15 14.98
CA PRO A 125 11.91 12.19 14.08
C PRO A 125 11.65 11.52 12.72
N PHE A 126 10.98 10.35 12.71
CA PHE A 126 10.65 9.65 11.47
C PHE A 126 9.56 10.38 10.66
N ALA A 127 8.58 10.97 11.34
CA ALA A 127 7.55 11.78 10.71
C ALA A 127 8.16 13.03 10.06
N ALA A 128 9.05 13.73 10.75
CA ALA A 128 9.75 14.89 10.22
C ALA A 128 10.62 14.52 9.02
N ALA A 129 11.36 13.40 9.07
CA ALA A 129 12.15 12.91 7.96
C ALA A 129 11.27 12.59 6.73
N THR A 130 10.14 11.89 6.92
CA THR A 130 9.18 11.60 5.84
C THR A 130 8.66 12.89 5.22
N TRP A 131 8.19 13.81 6.03
CA TRP A 131 7.66 15.11 5.59
C TRP A 131 8.69 15.94 4.82
N LEU A 132 9.96 15.96 5.28
CA LEU A 132 11.06 16.64 4.58
C LEU A 132 11.40 15.97 3.25
N LEU A 133 11.42 14.63 3.20
CA LEU A 133 11.70 13.88 1.97
C LEU A 133 10.59 14.02 0.92
N GLU A 134 9.35 14.26 1.32
CA GLU A 134 8.26 14.51 0.37
C GLU A 134 8.29 15.92 -0.24
N ARG A 135 8.93 16.90 0.39
CA ARG A 135 8.95 18.28 -0.10
C ARG A 135 9.59 18.47 -1.48
N PRO A 136 10.71 17.79 -1.82
CA PRO A 136 11.32 17.94 -3.13
C PRO A 136 10.57 17.23 -4.26
N ILE A 137 9.51 16.46 -4.00
CA ILE A 137 8.77 15.70 -5.04
C ILE A 137 8.42 16.57 -6.25
N PRO A 138 7.82 17.78 -6.12
CA PRO A 138 7.44 18.57 -7.29
C PRO A 138 8.62 19.00 -8.15
N LEU A 139 9.79 19.15 -7.56
CA LEU A 139 11.02 19.51 -8.28
C LEU A 139 11.67 18.26 -8.90
N ALA A 140 11.79 17.19 -8.13
CA ALA A 140 12.49 15.98 -8.55
C ALA A 140 11.77 15.21 -9.67
N TYR A 141 10.44 15.21 -9.66
CA TYR A 141 9.62 14.45 -10.62
C TYR A 141 8.89 15.35 -11.63
N ARG A 142 9.31 16.60 -11.74
CA ARG A 142 8.70 17.57 -12.67
C ARG A 142 8.74 17.07 -14.11
N GLY A 143 7.57 17.06 -14.75
CA GLY A 143 7.45 16.69 -16.17
C GLY A 143 7.49 15.19 -16.43
N LEU A 144 7.57 14.35 -15.40
CA LEU A 144 7.42 12.90 -15.56
C LEU A 144 5.95 12.51 -15.67
N PRO A 145 5.63 11.55 -16.55
CA PRO A 145 4.35 10.89 -16.50
C PRO A 145 4.13 10.32 -15.10
N THR A 146 3.04 10.73 -14.45
CA THR A 146 2.72 10.35 -13.09
C THR A 146 1.35 9.69 -13.06
N GLU A 147 1.27 8.54 -12.44
CA GLU A 147 0.02 7.86 -12.13
C GLU A 147 -0.35 8.09 -10.66
N ALA A 148 -1.58 8.49 -10.42
CA ALA A 148 -2.17 8.57 -9.09
C ALA A 148 -3.31 7.57 -8.99
N VAL A 149 -3.37 6.79 -7.90
CA VAL A 149 -4.41 5.76 -7.72
C VAL A 149 -5.79 6.33 -7.38
N SER A 150 -5.89 7.63 -7.14
CA SER A 150 -7.17 8.30 -6.83
C SER A 150 -7.14 9.79 -7.18
N GLU A 151 -8.33 10.37 -7.31
CA GLU A 151 -8.50 11.81 -7.50
C GLU A 151 -7.86 12.60 -6.35
N SER A 152 -8.05 12.14 -5.11
CA SER A 152 -7.48 12.80 -3.92
C SER A 152 -5.95 12.77 -3.92
N THR A 153 -5.33 11.66 -4.38
CA THR A 153 -3.87 11.58 -4.53
C THR A 153 -3.37 12.55 -5.60
N ARG A 154 -4.07 12.63 -6.75
CA ARG A 154 -3.74 13.61 -7.79
C ARG A 154 -3.84 15.03 -7.26
N ASP A 155 -4.93 15.35 -6.58
CA ASP A 155 -5.17 16.72 -6.09
C ASP A 155 -4.14 17.12 -5.03
N ASP A 156 -3.69 16.19 -4.16
CA ASP A 156 -2.58 16.42 -3.24
C ASP A 156 -1.25 16.65 -3.98
N LEU A 157 -0.93 15.86 -5.01
CA LEU A 157 0.25 16.06 -5.83
C LEU A 157 0.25 17.41 -6.54
N VAL A 158 -0.89 17.83 -7.07
CA VAL A 158 -1.06 19.14 -7.73
C VAL A 158 -0.94 20.29 -6.72
N ALA A 159 -1.55 20.14 -5.52
CA ALA A 159 -1.43 21.12 -4.45
C ALA A 159 0.02 21.31 -3.97
N ARG A 160 0.85 20.27 -4.11
CA ARG A 160 2.29 20.33 -3.81
C ARG A 160 3.12 20.92 -4.94
N GLY A 161 2.58 21.06 -6.17
CA GLY A 161 3.23 21.72 -7.28
C GLY A 161 3.52 20.85 -8.52
N LEU A 162 3.04 19.61 -8.60
CA LEU A 162 3.06 18.88 -9.87
C LEU A 162 2.03 19.50 -10.82
N ARG A 163 2.34 19.47 -12.12
CA ARG A 163 1.37 19.96 -13.11
C ARG A 163 0.25 18.93 -13.29
N ARG A 164 -1.00 19.38 -13.26
CA ARG A 164 -2.18 18.52 -13.40
C ARG A 164 -2.15 17.66 -14.67
N GLN A 165 -1.63 18.21 -15.77
CA GLN A 165 -1.51 17.51 -17.04
C GLN A 165 -0.51 16.34 -17.03
N ASP A 166 0.45 16.34 -16.10
CA ASP A 166 1.43 15.27 -15.94
C ASP A 166 0.90 14.11 -15.06
N VAL A 167 -0.24 14.33 -14.35
CA VAL A 167 -0.80 13.36 -13.39
C VAL A 167 -2.09 12.76 -13.94
N ARG A 168 -2.04 11.49 -14.27
CA ARG A 168 -3.20 10.71 -14.69
C ARG A 168 -3.73 9.87 -13.51
N VAL A 169 -5.05 9.86 -13.33
CA VAL A 169 -5.68 8.97 -12.35
C VAL A 169 -5.99 7.64 -13.02
N ILE A 170 -5.50 6.57 -12.42
CA ILE A 170 -5.84 5.20 -12.75
C ILE A 170 -6.19 4.50 -11.44
N HIS A 171 -7.46 4.17 -11.27
CA HIS A 171 -7.94 3.53 -10.04
C HIS A 171 -7.43 2.09 -9.94
N ASN A 172 -7.19 1.64 -8.71
CA ASN A 172 -6.84 0.26 -8.47
C ASN A 172 -7.93 -0.67 -9.01
N GLY A 173 -7.50 -1.70 -9.74
CA GLY A 173 -8.39 -2.75 -10.20
C GLY A 173 -8.76 -3.73 -9.08
N VAL A 174 -9.80 -4.50 -9.32
CA VAL A 174 -10.21 -5.65 -8.50
C VAL A 174 -10.43 -6.86 -9.42
N ASP A 175 -10.09 -8.04 -8.94
CA ASP A 175 -10.37 -9.28 -9.67
C ASP A 175 -11.87 -9.61 -9.53
N VAL A 176 -12.64 -9.28 -10.58
CA VAL A 176 -14.09 -9.47 -10.59
C VAL A 176 -14.53 -10.93 -10.75
N GLU A 177 -13.62 -11.81 -11.19
CA GLU A 177 -13.90 -13.24 -11.26
C GLU A 177 -13.78 -13.88 -9.88
N PHE A 178 -12.84 -13.41 -9.06
CA PHE A 178 -12.67 -13.84 -7.68
C PHE A 178 -13.69 -13.15 -6.75
N PHE A 179 -13.75 -11.82 -6.78
CA PHE A 179 -14.67 -11.03 -5.96
C PHE A 179 -16.03 -10.87 -6.65
N ARG A 180 -16.83 -11.90 -6.64
CA ARG A 180 -18.17 -11.92 -7.23
C ARG A 180 -19.20 -12.38 -6.21
N PRO A 181 -20.48 -11.95 -6.35
CA PRO A 181 -21.56 -12.49 -5.53
C PRO A 181 -21.67 -14.00 -5.70
N ASP A 182 -21.75 -14.72 -4.60
CA ASP A 182 -22.05 -16.16 -4.59
C ASP A 182 -23.48 -16.37 -4.04
N PRO A 183 -24.44 -16.75 -4.91
CA PRO A 183 -25.82 -16.99 -4.49
C PRO A 183 -25.99 -18.16 -3.52
N SER A 184 -25.00 -19.06 -3.42
CA SER A 184 -25.03 -20.20 -2.50
C SER A 184 -24.75 -19.77 -1.05
N ILE A 185 -24.10 -18.62 -0.85
CA ILE A 185 -23.78 -18.09 0.48
C ILE A 185 -24.96 -17.31 1.02
N SER A 186 -25.58 -17.84 2.09
CA SER A 186 -26.67 -17.15 2.78
C SER A 186 -26.18 -15.90 3.48
N ARG A 187 -26.99 -14.84 3.41
CA ARG A 187 -26.74 -13.63 4.20
C ARG A 187 -26.90 -13.94 5.69
N THR A 188 -26.18 -13.20 6.53
CA THR A 188 -26.35 -13.26 7.98
C THR A 188 -27.80 -12.94 8.37
N PRO A 189 -28.40 -13.68 9.34
CA PRO A 189 -29.79 -13.44 9.75
C PRO A 189 -30.01 -12.06 10.38
N GLU A 190 -28.99 -11.47 10.96
CA GLU A 190 -29.00 -10.11 11.50
C GLU A 190 -28.16 -9.16 10.63
N PRO A 191 -28.53 -7.88 10.53
CA PRO A 191 -27.71 -6.88 9.87
C PRO A 191 -26.31 -6.87 10.45
N THR A 192 -25.31 -7.20 9.61
CA THR A 192 -23.92 -7.35 10.02
C THR A 192 -23.04 -6.44 9.19
N PHE A 193 -22.26 -5.60 9.87
CA PHE A 193 -21.20 -4.82 9.24
C PHE A 193 -19.90 -5.63 9.30
N LEU A 194 -19.10 -5.58 8.24
CA LEU A 194 -17.79 -6.20 8.15
C LEU A 194 -16.72 -5.13 7.96
N SER A 195 -15.69 -5.19 8.79
CA SER A 195 -14.46 -4.41 8.64
C SER A 195 -13.30 -5.35 8.37
N VAL A 196 -12.70 -5.26 7.18
CA VAL A 196 -11.56 -6.11 6.77
C VAL A 196 -10.32 -5.27 6.61
N GLY A 197 -9.21 -5.68 7.22
CA GLY A 197 -7.91 -5.04 7.03
C GLY A 197 -7.06 -4.98 8.28
N ARG A 198 -5.85 -4.41 8.14
CA ARG A 198 -4.94 -4.25 9.29
C ARG A 198 -5.54 -3.34 10.35
N LEU A 199 -5.45 -3.76 11.63
CA LEU A 199 -5.95 -2.98 12.76
C LEU A 199 -4.94 -1.89 13.12
N ARG A 200 -5.08 -0.73 12.47
CA ARG A 200 -4.25 0.46 12.66
C ARG A 200 -5.11 1.66 13.04
N LYS A 201 -4.57 2.57 13.84
CA LYS A 201 -5.31 3.76 14.33
C LYS A 201 -5.94 4.59 13.20
N TYR A 202 -5.24 4.76 12.07
CA TYR A 202 -5.75 5.54 10.94
C TYR A 202 -6.94 4.88 10.22
N LYS A 203 -7.17 3.58 10.41
CA LYS A 203 -8.34 2.88 9.85
C LYS A 203 -9.63 3.20 10.60
N ARG A 204 -9.54 3.83 11.76
CA ARG A 204 -10.65 4.35 12.56
C ARG A 204 -11.76 3.32 12.82
N ILE A 205 -11.38 2.07 13.08
CA ILE A 205 -12.32 0.98 13.43
C ILE A 205 -13.08 1.32 14.73
N ASP A 206 -12.49 2.13 15.60
CA ASP A 206 -13.15 2.71 16.77
C ASP A 206 -14.48 3.40 16.42
N HIS A 207 -14.58 4.12 15.30
CA HIS A 207 -15.84 4.75 14.88
C HIS A 207 -16.92 3.71 14.51
N ALA A 208 -16.56 2.57 13.93
CA ALA A 208 -17.51 1.49 13.66
C ALA A 208 -18.06 0.90 14.96
N ILE A 209 -17.19 0.70 15.99
CA ILE A 209 -17.60 0.22 17.31
C ILE A 209 -18.53 1.23 17.99
N GLU A 210 -18.21 2.52 17.92
CA GLU A 210 -19.06 3.60 18.45
C GLU A 210 -20.42 3.65 17.74
N ALA A 211 -20.46 3.45 16.42
CA ALA A 211 -21.69 3.39 15.65
C ALA A 211 -22.59 2.24 16.11
N VAL A 212 -22.02 1.05 16.38
CA VAL A 212 -22.75 -0.09 16.93
C VAL A 212 -23.32 0.25 18.32
N ALA A 213 -22.56 0.95 19.17
CA ALA A 213 -23.03 1.38 20.48
C ALA A 213 -24.24 2.35 20.37
N ARG A 214 -24.17 3.31 19.44
CA ARG A 214 -25.28 4.25 19.17
C ARG A 214 -26.52 3.53 18.63
N LEU A 215 -26.36 2.52 17.77
CA LEU A 215 -27.45 1.71 17.23
C LEU A 215 -28.07 0.86 18.33
N LYS A 216 -27.26 0.26 19.23
CA LYS A 216 -27.73 -0.45 20.42
C LYS A 216 -28.66 0.44 21.28
N ALA A 217 -28.23 1.68 21.55
CA ALA A 217 -28.99 2.65 22.33
C ALA A 217 -30.33 3.02 21.69
N ARG A 218 -30.50 2.80 20.38
CA ARG A 218 -31.73 3.01 19.60
C ARG A 218 -32.52 1.71 19.39
N ASN A 219 -32.26 0.66 20.15
CA ASN A 219 -32.89 -0.67 20.03
C ASN A 219 -32.74 -1.29 18.63
N ARG A 220 -31.69 -0.94 17.89
CA ARG A 220 -31.37 -1.57 16.59
C ARG A 220 -30.44 -2.74 16.80
N HIS A 221 -30.81 -3.92 16.28
CA HIS A 221 -30.02 -5.12 16.33
C HIS A 221 -29.08 -5.16 15.14
N VAL A 222 -27.78 -4.96 15.41
CA VAL A 222 -26.70 -5.03 14.41
C VAL A 222 -25.49 -5.70 15.00
N ARG A 223 -24.70 -6.35 14.16
CA ARG A 223 -23.39 -6.92 14.50
C ARG A 223 -22.26 -6.20 13.77
N LEU A 224 -21.07 -6.29 14.30
CA LEU A 224 -19.82 -5.87 13.66
C LEU A 224 -18.82 -7.01 13.74
N LEU A 225 -18.36 -7.48 12.58
CA LEU A 225 -17.24 -8.40 12.44
C LEU A 225 -16.00 -7.61 12.08
N ILE A 226 -14.90 -7.85 12.77
CA ILE A 226 -13.61 -7.20 12.56
C ILE A 226 -12.61 -8.29 12.19
N ALA A 227 -12.28 -8.35 10.88
CA ALA A 227 -11.33 -9.29 10.33
C ALA A 227 -9.99 -8.61 10.06
N GLY A 228 -8.93 -9.16 10.64
CA GLY A 228 -7.56 -8.66 10.52
C GLY A 228 -6.81 -8.67 11.85
N LYS A 229 -5.53 -8.28 11.78
CA LYS A 229 -4.63 -8.13 12.93
C LYS A 229 -3.91 -6.79 12.89
N GLY A 230 -3.48 -6.29 14.03
CA GLY A 230 -2.67 -5.07 14.11
C GLY A 230 -2.46 -4.60 15.54
N ASP A 231 -1.60 -3.62 15.69
CA ASP A 231 -1.18 -3.04 16.98
C ASP A 231 -2.27 -2.22 17.67
N ASP A 232 -3.34 -1.88 16.97
CA ASP A 232 -4.48 -1.15 17.54
C ASP A 232 -5.53 -2.07 18.20
N GLU A 233 -5.43 -3.40 18.06
CA GLU A 233 -6.41 -4.35 18.57
C GLU A 233 -6.65 -4.21 20.07
N PRO A 234 -5.63 -4.07 20.95
CA PRO A 234 -5.89 -3.92 22.39
C PRO A 234 -6.75 -2.68 22.71
N ARG A 235 -6.50 -1.54 22.05
CA ARG A 235 -7.30 -0.32 22.22
C ARG A 235 -8.74 -0.51 21.74
N LEU A 236 -8.92 -1.20 20.62
CA LEU A 236 -10.25 -1.49 20.07
C LEU A 236 -11.05 -2.40 21.01
N ARG A 237 -10.44 -3.45 21.59
CA ARG A 237 -11.06 -4.33 22.58
C ARG A 237 -11.46 -3.55 23.83
N ALA A 238 -10.59 -2.71 24.36
CA ALA A 238 -10.92 -1.84 25.50
C ALA A 238 -12.09 -0.88 25.17
N THR A 239 -12.19 -0.41 23.91
CA THR A 239 -13.34 0.40 23.48
C THR A 239 -14.64 -0.38 23.46
N VAL A 240 -14.61 -1.63 23.00
CA VAL A 240 -15.78 -2.54 23.02
C VAL A 240 -16.27 -2.77 24.45
N GLU A 241 -15.36 -3.04 25.40
CA GLU A 241 -15.67 -3.23 26.81
C GLU A 241 -16.27 -1.97 27.43
N ARG A 242 -15.61 -0.82 27.26
CA ARG A 242 -16.06 0.47 27.76
C ARG A 242 -17.45 0.87 27.27
N LEU A 243 -17.80 0.51 26.03
CA LEU A 243 -19.10 0.81 25.44
C LEU A 243 -20.14 -0.30 25.68
N GLY A 244 -19.77 -1.41 26.31
CA GLY A 244 -20.67 -2.51 26.64
C GLY A 244 -21.28 -3.20 25.41
N VAL A 245 -20.53 -3.31 24.30
CA VAL A 245 -21.02 -3.88 23.04
C VAL A 245 -20.38 -5.22 22.69
N GLY A 246 -19.75 -5.90 23.62
CA GLY A 246 -19.01 -7.16 23.39
C GLY A 246 -19.84 -8.25 22.72
N VAL A 247 -21.14 -8.38 23.03
CA VAL A 247 -22.03 -9.37 22.39
C VAL A 247 -22.28 -9.07 20.90
N ARG A 248 -22.02 -7.84 20.45
CA ARG A 248 -22.32 -7.36 19.09
C ARG A 248 -21.08 -7.17 18.21
N VAL A 249 -19.90 -7.17 18.83
CA VAL A 249 -18.62 -6.95 18.14
C VAL A 249 -17.76 -8.20 18.29
N ARG A 250 -17.38 -8.78 17.16
CA ARG A 250 -16.52 -9.97 17.13
C ARG A 250 -15.24 -9.67 16.35
N PHE A 251 -14.12 -10.11 16.91
CA PHE A 251 -12.80 -10.06 16.27
C PHE A 251 -12.48 -11.44 15.72
N GLU A 252 -12.40 -11.56 14.40
CA GLU A 252 -12.15 -12.82 13.68
C GLU A 252 -10.63 -13.12 13.56
N GLY A 253 -9.77 -12.16 13.89
CA GLY A 253 -8.35 -12.29 13.64
C GLY A 253 -8.00 -12.20 12.16
N PHE A 254 -6.88 -12.80 11.77
CA PHE A 254 -6.50 -12.87 10.36
C PHE A 254 -7.36 -13.89 9.63
N VAL A 255 -7.96 -13.47 8.53
CA VAL A 255 -8.71 -14.33 7.61
C VAL A 255 -7.94 -14.43 6.30
N THR A 256 -7.94 -15.59 5.66
CA THR A 256 -7.41 -15.79 4.32
C THR A 256 -8.41 -15.30 3.28
N GLU A 257 -8.00 -15.20 2.02
CA GLU A 257 -8.90 -14.79 0.93
C GLU A 257 -9.98 -15.85 0.65
N GLU A 258 -9.78 -17.08 1.12
CA GLU A 258 -10.71 -18.20 0.95
C GLU A 258 -11.70 -18.37 2.13
N GLY A 259 -11.51 -17.60 3.20
CA GLY A 259 -12.24 -17.76 4.48
C GLY A 259 -13.22 -16.66 4.82
#